data_c000a38f6de844a74ef12ca04fe11cd7
#
_entry.id   c000a38f6de844a74ef12ca04fe11cd7
#
_cell.length_a   1.000
_cell.length_b   1.000
_cell.length_c   1.000
_cell.angle_alpha   90.00
_cell.angle_beta   90.00
_cell.angle_gamma   90.00
#
_symmetry.space_group_name_H-M   'P 1'
#
loop_
_entity.id
_entity.type
_entity.pdbx_description
1 polymer ?
#
loop_
_entity_poly.entity_id
_entity_poly.type
_entity_poly.pdbx_seq_one_letter_code
_entity_poly.pdbx_strand_id
1 'polypeptide(L)'
;RGANIICEITGYGATSDGADMVSPSGEGAERSMKMAMETASGPIDYINAHGTSTPVGDIAELGAIRNTFGDNCPDISSTKSLSGHSLGAAGVHEAIYCMLMMEAGFVTGSAHIDKLDDHAAGLPILLETKDKKLDRVMSNSFGFGGTNATLVMERYSS
;
A
#
# COMPACT_ATOMS: atom_id res chain seq x y z
N ARG A 1 -17.75 -23.40 -9.90
CA ARG A 1 -19.08 -22.81 -9.77
C ARG A 1 -19.29 -21.61 -10.72
N GLY A 2 -18.30 -21.26 -11.55
CA GLY A 2 -18.41 -20.22 -12.57
C GLY A 2 -18.52 -18.79 -12.03
N ALA A 3 -17.98 -18.51 -10.83
CA ALA A 3 -17.95 -17.16 -10.30
C ALA A 3 -16.94 -16.30 -11.08
N ASN A 4 -17.25 -15.01 -11.25
CA ASN A 4 -16.29 -14.05 -11.73
C ASN A 4 -15.23 -13.82 -10.66
N ILE A 5 -13.97 -14.13 -10.96
CA ILE A 5 -12.82 -13.91 -10.08
C ILE A 5 -12.15 -12.61 -10.50
N ILE A 6 -12.11 -11.63 -9.60
CA ILE A 6 -11.51 -10.31 -9.86
C ILE A 6 -10.00 -10.40 -9.71
N CYS A 7 -9.55 -10.98 -8.61
CA CYS A 7 -8.13 -11.15 -8.30
C CYS A 7 -7.92 -12.34 -7.34
N GLU A 8 -6.67 -12.70 -7.13
CA GLU A 8 -6.21 -13.61 -6.09
C GLU A 8 -5.48 -12.84 -5.02
N ILE A 9 -5.67 -13.19 -3.74
CA ILE A 9 -4.82 -12.71 -2.64
C ILE A 9 -3.65 -13.68 -2.59
N THR A 10 -2.51 -13.29 -3.14
CA THR A 10 -1.32 -14.14 -3.27
C THR A 10 -0.28 -13.87 -2.20
N GLY A 11 -0.36 -12.73 -1.51
CA GLY A 11 0.57 -12.38 -0.45
C GLY A 11 -0.10 -11.82 0.78
N TYR A 12 0.40 -12.22 1.93
CA TYR A 12 -0.01 -11.70 3.24
C TYR A 12 1.21 -11.60 4.15
N GLY A 13 1.42 -10.43 4.73
CA GLY A 13 2.39 -10.20 5.78
C GLY A 13 1.74 -9.56 6.99
N ALA A 14 2.02 -10.09 8.17
CA ALA A 14 1.58 -9.51 9.43
C ALA A 14 2.72 -9.52 10.44
N THR A 15 2.99 -8.36 11.03
CA THR A 15 4.06 -8.19 12.01
C THR A 15 3.59 -7.31 13.17
N SER A 16 4.29 -7.44 14.28
CA SER A 16 4.18 -6.49 15.38
C SER A 16 5.58 -6.02 15.74
N ASP A 17 5.84 -4.73 15.67
CA ASP A 17 7.13 -4.17 16.06
C ASP A 17 7.16 -3.70 17.51
N GLY A 18 6.04 -3.27 18.06
CA GLY A 18 5.89 -2.95 19.48
C GLY A 18 6.90 -1.94 20.06
N ALA A 19 7.59 -1.20 19.19
CA ALA A 19 8.63 -0.25 19.61
C ALA A 19 8.02 0.91 20.42
N ASP A 20 6.86 1.37 19.99
CA ASP A 20 6.08 2.43 20.67
C ASP A 20 4.59 2.20 20.40
N MET A 21 3.72 2.71 21.29
CA MET A 21 2.28 2.52 21.17
C MET A 21 1.67 3.29 19.98
N VAL A 22 2.24 4.44 19.64
CA VAL A 22 1.69 5.36 18.63
C VAL A 22 2.69 5.79 17.56
N SER A 23 3.99 5.62 17.81
CA SER A 23 5.06 6.01 16.88
C SER A 23 5.63 4.79 16.17
N PRO A 24 5.32 4.60 14.87
CA PRO A 24 5.83 3.44 14.13
C PRO A 24 7.35 3.54 13.94
N SER A 25 8.05 2.41 14.07
CA SER A 25 9.50 2.33 13.80
C SER A 25 9.83 2.22 12.31
N GLY A 26 8.86 1.79 11.50
CA GLY A 26 9.04 1.45 10.10
C GLY A 26 9.60 0.03 9.87
N GLU A 27 10.26 -0.57 10.84
CA GLU A 27 10.85 -1.91 10.73
C GLU A 27 9.79 -3.00 10.56
N GLY A 28 8.70 -2.93 11.35
CA GLY A 28 7.59 -3.85 11.24
C GLY A 28 6.86 -3.72 9.90
N ALA A 29 6.72 -2.51 9.38
CA ALA A 29 6.16 -2.25 8.06
C ALA A 29 7.03 -2.86 6.95
N GLU A 30 8.35 -2.67 7.01
CA GLU A 30 9.29 -3.28 6.06
C GLU A 30 9.20 -4.81 6.06
N ARG A 31 9.18 -5.43 7.24
CA ARG A 31 9.03 -6.88 7.37
C ARG A 31 7.69 -7.38 6.81
N SER A 32 6.57 -6.69 7.11
CA SER A 32 5.27 -7.12 6.62
C SER A 32 5.18 -7.07 5.10
N MET A 33 5.74 -6.04 4.46
CA MET A 33 5.82 -5.96 3.00
C MET A 33 6.69 -7.08 2.41
N LYS A 34 7.87 -7.35 2.99
CA LYS A 34 8.74 -8.45 2.53
C LYS A 34 8.06 -9.80 2.66
N MET A 35 7.40 -10.08 3.78
CA MET A 35 6.64 -11.33 3.98
C MET A 35 5.52 -11.47 2.94
N ALA A 36 4.77 -10.40 2.66
CA ALA A 36 3.70 -10.45 1.66
C ALA A 36 4.22 -10.73 0.25
N MET A 37 5.44 -10.30 -0.07
CA MET A 37 6.06 -10.54 -1.38
C MET A 37 6.66 -11.94 -1.55
N GLU A 38 6.87 -12.72 -0.48
CA GLU A 38 7.48 -14.07 -0.57
C GLU A 38 6.69 -15.01 -1.50
N THR A 39 5.38 -14.81 -1.60
CA THR A 39 4.47 -15.63 -2.41
C THR A 39 3.95 -14.93 -3.66
N ALA A 40 4.33 -13.67 -3.88
CA ALA A 40 3.97 -12.92 -5.07
C ALA A 40 4.72 -13.45 -6.31
N SER A 41 4.04 -13.53 -7.45
CA SER A 41 4.59 -14.13 -8.68
C SER A 41 5.53 -13.20 -9.47
N GLY A 42 5.70 -11.93 -9.05
CA GLY A 42 6.53 -10.95 -9.75
C GLY A 42 6.48 -9.55 -9.11
N PRO A 43 6.91 -8.51 -9.83
CA PRO A 43 7.02 -7.16 -9.29
C PRO A 43 5.63 -6.57 -8.95
N ILE A 44 5.61 -5.70 -7.96
CA ILE A 44 4.43 -4.92 -7.58
C ILE A 44 4.31 -3.71 -8.53
N ASP A 45 3.13 -3.45 -9.04
CA ASP A 45 2.86 -2.32 -9.95
C ASP A 45 2.44 -1.06 -9.20
N TYR A 46 1.80 -1.22 -8.04
CA TYR A 46 1.23 -0.13 -7.27
C TYR A 46 1.11 -0.48 -5.79
N ILE A 47 1.37 0.50 -4.93
CA ILE A 47 1.16 0.44 -3.49
C ILE A 47 0.05 1.41 -3.09
N ASN A 48 -1.02 0.90 -2.49
CA ASN A 48 -1.94 1.71 -1.71
C ASN A 48 -1.37 1.80 -0.29
N ALA A 49 -0.74 2.91 0.00
CA ALA A 49 -0.08 3.16 1.28
C ALA A 49 -1.09 3.33 2.41
N HIS A 50 -0.70 2.99 3.63
CA HIS A 50 -1.47 3.34 4.82
C HIS A 50 -1.67 4.86 4.91
N GLY A 51 -0.63 5.65 4.70
CA GLY A 51 -0.61 7.08 4.42
C GLY A 51 -1.73 7.88 5.08
N THR A 52 -1.60 8.12 6.40
CA THR A 52 -2.62 8.78 7.23
C THR A 52 -2.47 10.29 7.30
N SER A 53 -1.49 10.85 6.59
CA SER A 53 -1.13 12.27 6.64
C SER A 53 -0.69 12.73 8.03
N THR A 54 0.10 11.88 8.69
CA THR A 54 0.72 12.20 9.98
C THR A 54 2.22 12.42 9.84
N PRO A 55 2.82 13.40 10.57
CA PRO A 55 4.23 13.76 10.39
C PRO A 55 5.22 12.61 10.63
N VAL A 56 4.87 11.64 11.48
CA VAL A 56 5.74 10.50 11.79
C VAL A 56 5.37 9.29 10.96
N GLY A 57 4.07 9.01 10.80
CA GLY A 57 3.58 7.81 10.15
C GLY A 57 3.96 7.74 8.68
N ASP A 58 3.72 8.81 7.93
CA ASP A 58 4.01 8.85 6.51
C ASP A 58 5.53 8.71 6.25
N ILE A 59 6.36 9.40 7.03
CA ILE A 59 7.83 9.34 6.88
C ILE A 59 8.34 7.93 7.19
N ALA A 60 7.84 7.29 8.24
CA ALA A 60 8.24 5.92 8.59
C ALA A 60 7.81 4.93 7.51
N GLU A 61 6.61 5.05 6.95
CA GLU A 61 6.14 4.21 5.85
C GLU A 61 6.95 4.42 4.57
N LEU A 62 7.21 5.67 4.17
CA LEU A 62 8.03 5.98 2.99
C LEU A 62 9.46 5.43 3.13
N GLY A 63 10.04 5.50 4.34
CA GLY A 63 11.32 4.87 4.66
C GLY A 63 11.27 3.35 4.49
N ALA A 64 10.25 2.70 5.01
CA ALA A 64 10.06 1.26 4.89
C ALA A 64 9.86 0.82 3.41
N ILE A 65 9.10 1.58 2.63
CA ILE A 65 8.91 1.33 1.19
C ILE A 65 10.26 1.47 0.46
N ARG A 66 11.00 2.53 0.72
CA ARG A 66 12.32 2.74 0.13
C ARG A 66 13.29 1.60 0.42
N ASN A 67 13.34 1.15 1.67
CA ASN A 67 14.18 0.03 2.09
C ASN A 67 13.75 -1.31 1.46
N THR A 68 12.46 -1.46 1.20
CA THR A 68 11.91 -2.69 0.62
C THR A 68 12.12 -2.78 -0.88
N PHE A 69 11.94 -1.69 -1.61
CA PHE A 69 11.90 -1.70 -3.08
C PHE A 69 13.13 -1.06 -3.75
N GLY A 70 13.89 -0.22 -3.04
CA GLY A 70 15.06 0.47 -3.60
C GLY A 70 14.69 1.25 -4.87
N ASP A 71 15.50 1.04 -5.92
CA ASP A 71 15.32 1.71 -7.23
C ASP A 71 14.12 1.16 -8.04
N ASN A 72 13.55 0.02 -7.63
CA ASN A 72 12.41 -0.61 -8.29
C ASN A 72 11.09 -0.29 -7.59
N CYS A 73 10.98 0.87 -6.97
CA CYS A 73 9.80 1.28 -6.24
C CYS A 73 8.60 1.45 -7.18
N PRO A 74 7.46 0.76 -6.91
CA PRO A 74 6.25 0.93 -7.70
C PRO A 74 5.58 2.28 -7.43
N ASP A 75 4.61 2.66 -8.27
CA ASP A 75 3.77 3.83 -8.02
C ASP A 75 3.10 3.76 -6.65
N ILE A 76 3.04 4.87 -5.94
CA ILE A 76 2.51 4.97 -4.57
C ILE A 76 1.42 6.03 -4.52
N SER A 77 0.30 5.72 -3.87
CA SER A 77 -0.64 6.74 -3.40
C SER A 77 -1.38 6.25 -2.15
N SER A 78 -2.07 7.15 -1.47
CA SER A 78 -2.99 6.80 -0.38
C SER A 78 -4.42 7.19 -0.76
N THR A 79 -5.30 6.20 -0.82
CA THR A 79 -6.74 6.44 -1.05
C THR A 79 -7.41 7.15 0.12
N LYS A 80 -6.78 7.19 1.30
CA LYS A 80 -7.29 7.94 2.46
C LYS A 80 -7.38 9.44 2.20
N SER A 81 -6.60 9.96 1.26
CA SER A 81 -6.72 11.35 0.82
C SER A 81 -8.11 11.69 0.24
N LEU A 82 -8.83 10.68 -0.26
CA LEU A 82 -10.17 10.80 -0.85
C LEU A 82 -11.26 10.30 0.10
N SER A 83 -11.02 9.19 0.81
CA SER A 83 -12.04 8.50 1.62
C SER A 83 -12.02 8.86 3.10
N GLY A 84 -10.91 9.43 3.59
CA GLY A 84 -10.63 9.52 5.03
C GLY A 84 -10.21 8.17 5.61
N HIS A 85 -9.95 8.16 6.91
CA HIS A 85 -9.52 6.95 7.62
C HIS A 85 -10.70 6.29 8.34
N SER A 86 -11.19 5.17 7.83
CA SER A 86 -12.32 4.43 8.37
C SER A 86 -11.95 3.42 9.48
N LEU A 87 -10.82 3.65 10.16
CA LEU A 87 -10.35 2.88 11.32
C LEU A 87 -10.25 1.37 11.01
N GLY A 88 -10.96 0.53 11.78
CA GLY A 88 -10.93 -0.92 11.60
C GLY A 88 -11.44 -1.43 10.24
N ALA A 89 -12.17 -0.62 9.49
CA ALA A 89 -12.63 -0.96 8.14
C ALA A 89 -11.68 -0.50 7.02
N ALA A 90 -10.64 0.29 7.35
CA ALA A 90 -9.76 0.90 6.35
C ALA A 90 -9.11 -0.12 5.42
N GLY A 91 -8.53 -1.19 5.97
CA GLY A 91 -7.86 -2.22 5.17
C GLY A 91 -8.78 -2.92 4.17
N VAL A 92 -10.04 -3.17 4.53
CA VAL A 92 -11.03 -3.76 3.63
C VAL A 92 -11.43 -2.77 2.53
N HIS A 93 -11.67 -1.50 2.86
CA HIS A 93 -11.97 -0.47 1.87
C HIS A 93 -10.82 -0.33 0.87
N GLU A 94 -9.59 -0.29 1.35
CA GLU A 94 -8.39 -0.13 0.52
C GLU A 94 -8.15 -1.35 -0.39
N ALA A 95 -8.40 -2.56 0.10
CA ALA A 95 -8.38 -3.77 -0.73
C ALA A 95 -9.43 -3.70 -1.85
N ILE A 96 -10.66 -3.25 -1.54
CA ILE A 96 -11.72 -3.06 -2.54
C ILE A 96 -11.32 -1.99 -3.56
N TYR A 97 -10.74 -0.86 -3.13
CA TYR A 97 -10.27 0.18 -4.05
C TYR A 97 -9.17 -0.35 -4.98
N CYS A 98 -8.24 -1.14 -4.47
CA CYS A 98 -7.23 -1.80 -5.29
C CYS A 98 -7.86 -2.73 -6.34
N MET A 99 -8.86 -3.54 -5.95
CA MET A 99 -9.58 -4.40 -6.89
C MET A 99 -10.30 -3.60 -7.97
N LEU A 100 -10.97 -2.51 -7.62
CA LEU A 100 -11.64 -1.62 -8.58
C LEU A 100 -10.64 -0.97 -9.55
N MET A 101 -9.48 -0.52 -9.06
CA MET A 101 -8.40 0.02 -9.90
C MET A 101 -7.85 -1.05 -10.85
N MET A 102 -7.63 -2.28 -10.37
CA MET A 102 -7.20 -3.40 -11.22
C MET A 102 -8.22 -3.70 -12.31
N GLU A 103 -9.51 -3.75 -11.97
CA GLU A 103 -10.58 -4.07 -12.93
C GLU A 103 -10.72 -2.98 -13.98
N ALA A 104 -10.73 -1.71 -13.57
CA ALA A 104 -10.94 -0.57 -14.45
C ALA A 104 -9.68 -0.09 -15.19
N GLY A 105 -8.49 -0.54 -14.79
CA GLY A 105 -7.24 -0.22 -15.47
C GLY A 105 -6.71 1.19 -15.22
N PHE A 106 -6.78 1.66 -13.98
CA PHE A 106 -6.22 2.95 -13.57
C PHE A 106 -5.57 2.87 -12.19
N VAL A 107 -4.80 3.89 -11.83
CA VAL A 107 -4.34 4.17 -10.46
C VAL A 107 -4.77 5.55 -10.04
N THR A 108 -5.27 5.69 -8.82
CA THR A 108 -5.60 7.01 -8.27
C THR A 108 -4.39 7.72 -7.72
N GLY A 109 -4.34 9.04 -7.85
CA GLY A 109 -3.39 9.88 -7.14
C GLY A 109 -3.83 10.13 -5.69
N SER A 110 -2.88 10.54 -4.86
CA SER A 110 -3.16 11.14 -3.56
C SER A 110 -3.68 12.57 -3.76
N ALA A 111 -4.90 12.84 -3.32
CA ALA A 111 -5.48 14.18 -3.41
C ALA A 111 -4.95 15.11 -2.31
N HIS A 112 -5.15 16.41 -2.52
CA HIS A 112 -4.87 17.46 -1.53
C HIS A 112 -3.39 17.58 -1.11
N ILE A 113 -2.46 17.26 -2.01
CA ILE A 113 -1.02 17.47 -1.81
C ILE A 113 -0.61 18.72 -2.56
N ASP A 114 -0.39 19.82 -1.86
CA ASP A 114 0.13 21.06 -2.43
C ASP A 114 1.66 21.00 -2.63
N LYS A 115 2.35 20.35 -1.71
CA LYS A 115 3.79 20.14 -1.73
C LYS A 115 4.15 18.81 -1.08
N LEU A 116 4.97 18.02 -1.78
CA LEU A 116 5.54 16.80 -1.20
C LEU A 116 6.56 17.15 -0.11
N ASP A 117 6.57 16.34 0.94
CA ASP A 117 7.62 16.38 1.95
C ASP A 117 8.98 15.99 1.34
N ASP A 118 10.06 16.56 1.87
CA ASP A 118 11.42 16.28 1.37
C ASP A 118 11.81 14.79 1.52
N HIS A 119 11.22 14.08 2.50
CA HIS A 119 11.42 12.63 2.67
C HIS A 119 10.76 11.79 1.56
N ALA A 120 9.81 12.34 0.81
CA ALA A 120 9.22 11.70 -0.35
C ALA A 120 10.06 11.85 -1.63
N ALA A 121 11.15 12.65 -1.58
CA ALA A 121 11.98 12.91 -2.74
C ALA A 121 12.50 11.62 -3.40
N GLY A 122 12.32 11.50 -4.71
CA GLY A 122 12.75 10.34 -5.49
C GLY A 122 11.84 9.11 -5.40
N LEU A 123 10.75 9.15 -4.61
CA LEU A 123 9.71 8.12 -4.64
C LEU A 123 8.62 8.47 -5.65
N PRO A 124 8.06 7.48 -6.37
CA PRO A 124 7.04 7.68 -7.38
C PRO A 124 5.65 7.90 -6.77
N ILE A 125 5.51 8.97 -5.99
CA ILE A 125 4.23 9.37 -5.39
C ILE A 125 3.32 9.92 -6.48
N LEU A 126 2.15 9.32 -6.64
CA LEU A 126 1.15 9.78 -7.60
C LEU A 126 0.34 10.93 -7.01
N LEU A 127 0.34 12.07 -7.70
CA LEU A 127 -0.49 13.23 -7.37
C LEU A 127 -1.77 13.29 -8.20
N GLU A 128 -1.78 12.59 -9.33
CA GLU A 128 -2.91 12.55 -10.26
C GLU A 128 -3.28 11.11 -10.61
N THR A 129 -4.56 10.91 -10.91
CA THR A 129 -5.06 9.65 -11.44
C THR A 129 -4.57 9.46 -12.87
N LYS A 130 -4.11 8.26 -13.20
CA LYS A 130 -3.67 7.90 -14.56
C LYS A 130 -4.11 6.51 -14.96
N ASP A 131 -4.30 6.30 -16.24
CA ASP A 131 -4.52 4.96 -16.80
C ASP A 131 -3.28 4.12 -16.61
N LYS A 132 -3.45 2.93 -16.06
CA LYS A 132 -2.40 1.95 -15.85
C LYS A 132 -2.97 0.56 -15.68
N LYS A 133 -2.50 -0.39 -16.49
CA LYS A 133 -2.80 -1.80 -16.26
C LYS A 133 -2.07 -2.24 -14.98
N LEU A 134 -2.80 -2.88 -14.08
CA LEU A 134 -2.27 -3.41 -12.83
C LEU A 134 -2.39 -4.93 -12.85
N ASP A 135 -1.28 -5.62 -12.74
CA ASP A 135 -1.24 -7.07 -12.62
C ASP A 135 -1.05 -7.48 -11.15
N ARG A 136 -0.28 -6.69 -10.36
CA ARG A 136 -0.08 -6.90 -8.92
C ARG A 136 -0.13 -5.59 -8.15
N VAL A 137 -0.90 -5.59 -7.09
CA VAL A 137 -1.03 -4.43 -6.21
C VAL A 137 -0.78 -4.82 -4.76
N MET A 138 -0.21 -3.89 -4.00
CA MET A 138 0.02 -4.03 -2.57
C MET A 138 -0.85 -3.05 -1.82
N SER A 139 -1.43 -3.47 -0.70
CA SER A 139 -2.16 -2.61 0.23
C SER A 139 -1.59 -2.73 1.63
N ASN A 140 -1.20 -1.60 2.21
CA ASN A 140 -0.61 -1.52 3.55
C ASN A 140 -1.62 -1.00 4.57
N SER A 141 -1.61 -1.61 5.75
CA SER A 141 -2.39 -1.18 6.91
C SER A 141 -1.52 -1.27 8.16
N PHE A 142 -1.17 -0.13 8.74
CA PHE A 142 -0.29 -0.04 9.89
C PHE A 142 -1.02 0.63 11.05
N GLY A 143 -1.24 -0.12 12.12
CA GLY A 143 -2.05 0.29 13.26
C GLY A 143 -1.24 0.66 14.50
N PHE A 144 -1.89 1.34 15.42
CA PHE A 144 -1.33 1.60 16.74
C PHE A 144 -0.97 0.29 17.46
N GLY A 145 0.02 0.35 18.35
CA GLY A 145 0.55 -0.81 19.06
C GLY A 145 1.55 -1.61 18.21
N GLY A 146 1.97 -1.07 17.05
CA GLY A 146 2.95 -1.70 16.16
C GLY A 146 2.38 -2.84 15.31
N THR A 147 1.06 -2.95 15.19
CA THR A 147 0.42 -3.95 14.34
C THR A 147 0.50 -3.51 12.88
N ASN A 148 1.19 -4.29 12.06
CA ASN A 148 1.36 -4.02 10.63
C ASN A 148 0.78 -5.19 9.83
N ALA A 149 0.07 -4.88 8.75
CA ALA A 149 -0.43 -5.86 7.80
C ALA A 149 -0.25 -5.36 6.37
N THR A 150 0.13 -6.28 5.49
CA THR A 150 0.27 -6.02 4.05
C THR A 150 -0.41 -7.14 3.27
N LEU A 151 -1.18 -6.78 2.26
CA LEU A 151 -1.76 -7.69 1.28
C LEU A 151 -1.12 -7.49 -0.08
N VAL A 152 -0.91 -8.59 -0.82
CA VAL A 152 -0.64 -8.56 -2.25
C VAL A 152 -1.80 -9.22 -2.96
N MET A 153 -2.34 -8.53 -3.95
CA MET A 153 -3.42 -8.99 -4.82
C MET A 153 -2.91 -9.05 -6.25
N GLU A 154 -3.16 -10.16 -6.93
CA GLU A 154 -2.77 -10.38 -8.32
C GLU A 154 -4.00 -10.56 -9.20
N ARG A 155 -3.92 -10.07 -10.43
CA ARG A 155 -4.94 -10.29 -11.44
C ARG A 155 -5.09 -11.79 -11.70
N TYR A 156 -6.29 -12.29 -11.58
CA TYR A 156 -6.56 -13.67 -11.93
C TYR A 156 -6.41 -13.88 -13.44
N SER A 157 -5.61 -14.88 -13.82
CA SER A 157 -5.50 -15.37 -15.20
C SER A 157 -5.93 -16.84 -15.20
N SER A 158 -7.04 -17.10 -15.91
CA SER A 158 -7.60 -18.46 -16.09
C SER A 158 -6.75 -19.30 -17.04
#